data_339c474ec8a7a2fa44ac4df8a23b7cc1
#
_entry.id   339c474ec8a7a2fa44ac4df8a23b7cc1
#
_cell.length_a   1.000
_cell.length_b   1.000
_cell.length_c   1.000
_cell.angle_alpha   90.00
_cell.angle_beta   90.00
_cell.angle_gamma   90.00
#
_symmetry.space_group_name_H-M   'P 1'
#
loop_
_entity.id
_entity.type
_entity.pdbx_description
1 polymer ?
#
loop_
_entity_poly.entity_id
_entity_poly.type
_entity_poly.pdbx_seq_one_letter_code
_entity_poly.pdbx_strand_id
1 'polypeptide(L)'
;MRSPIGSPLRLVSIAAVCLAAGLLSACAAPERLPDAQYTLSERQSLLLAPEQRLSLTYEGADDTRCPDNARCMAPGRVAYRFTLRIQNVEQAFWLVPGKPGFTSPALRGARVELDRSFDAPARGMIEAGPVSYPVVLNMYGT
;
A
#
# COMPACT_ATOMS: atom_id res chain seq x y z
N MET A 1 -75.06 33.36 -16.43
CA MET A 1 -75.36 32.84 -15.07
C MET A 1 -74.24 31.91 -14.66
N ARG A 2 -73.56 32.26 -13.57
CA ARG A 2 -72.71 31.42 -12.65
C ARG A 2 -71.48 30.69 -13.22
N SER A 3 -70.31 31.31 -13.04
CA SER A 3 -69.03 30.65 -12.84
C SER A 3 -68.99 29.87 -11.55
N PRO A 4 -68.14 28.83 -11.46
CA PRO A 4 -67.45 28.64 -10.21
C PRO A 4 -65.90 28.72 -10.37
N ILE A 5 -65.39 29.47 -9.51
CA ILE A 5 -64.00 29.68 -9.08
C ILE A 5 -63.44 28.34 -8.61
N GLY A 6 -62.45 27.79 -9.30
CA GLY A 6 -61.67 26.64 -8.87
C GLY A 6 -60.31 27.08 -8.29
N SER A 7 -60.09 26.81 -7.04
CA SER A 7 -58.99 27.24 -6.19
C SER A 7 -57.62 26.77 -6.69
N PRO A 8 -56.60 27.63 -6.74
CA PRO A 8 -55.20 27.24 -7.04
C PRO A 8 -54.41 26.95 -5.74
N LEU A 9 -54.84 25.99 -4.94
CA LEU A 9 -54.18 25.78 -3.64
C LEU A 9 -53.59 24.36 -3.43
N ARG A 10 -53.26 23.62 -4.50
CA ARG A 10 -52.70 22.27 -4.36
C ARG A 10 -51.40 22.03 -5.11
N LEU A 11 -50.73 23.03 -5.69
CA LEU A 11 -49.52 22.84 -6.47
C LEU A 11 -48.23 23.28 -5.76
N VAL A 12 -48.30 23.77 -4.52
CA VAL A 12 -47.09 24.29 -3.79
C VAL A 12 -46.47 23.25 -2.87
N SER A 13 -47.15 22.13 -2.55
CA SER A 13 -46.66 21.20 -1.53
C SER A 13 -45.74 20.07 -2.04
N ILE A 14 -45.56 19.92 -3.37
CA ILE A 14 -44.73 18.83 -3.90
C ILE A 14 -43.26 19.26 -4.15
N ALA A 15 -42.99 20.55 -4.29
CA ALA A 15 -41.65 21.06 -4.53
C ALA A 15 -40.75 21.10 -3.28
N ALA A 16 -41.30 21.04 -2.08
CA ALA A 16 -40.54 21.16 -0.83
C ALA A 16 -39.94 19.79 -0.31
N VAL A 17 -40.43 18.66 -0.83
CA VAL A 17 -40.00 17.33 -0.35
C VAL A 17 -38.73 16.83 -1.08
N CYS A 18 -38.44 17.32 -2.29
CA CYS A 18 -37.26 16.88 -3.05
C CYS A 18 -35.95 17.56 -2.65
N LEU A 19 -35.97 18.63 -1.85
CA LEU A 19 -34.76 19.36 -1.46
C LEU A 19 -34.07 18.79 -0.22
N ALA A 20 -34.74 17.91 0.54
CA ALA A 20 -34.19 17.33 1.78
C ALA A 20 -33.42 16.00 1.57
N ALA A 21 -33.45 15.41 0.37
CA ALA A 21 -32.83 14.12 0.09
C ALA A 21 -31.38 14.21 -0.45
N GLY A 22 -30.84 15.42 -0.62
CA GLY A 22 -29.54 15.66 -1.30
C GLY A 22 -28.31 15.76 -0.39
N LEU A 23 -28.41 15.66 0.92
CA LEU A 23 -27.31 15.98 1.84
C LEU A 23 -26.70 14.78 2.58
N LEU A 24 -27.04 13.56 2.22
CA LEU A 24 -26.34 12.36 2.70
C LEU A 24 -25.23 11.96 1.71
N SER A 25 -24.35 12.89 1.36
CA SER A 25 -23.02 12.53 0.88
C SER A 25 -22.29 11.90 2.04
N ALA A 26 -22.48 10.60 2.24
CA ALA A 26 -21.65 9.81 3.14
C ALA A 26 -20.21 10.00 2.69
N CYS A 27 -19.40 10.75 3.45
CA CYS A 27 -17.95 10.68 3.35
C CYS A 27 -17.58 9.23 3.67
N ALA A 28 -17.47 8.39 2.64
CA ALA A 28 -16.90 7.07 2.80
C ALA A 28 -15.47 7.28 3.30
N ALA A 29 -15.22 6.90 4.54
CA ALA A 29 -13.86 6.87 5.06
C ALA A 29 -13.03 5.98 4.12
N PRO A 30 -11.78 6.37 3.82
CA PRO A 30 -10.93 5.56 2.95
C PRO A 30 -10.83 4.15 3.54
N GLU A 31 -11.13 3.16 2.70
CA GLU A 31 -11.07 1.76 3.09
C GLU A 31 -9.65 1.40 3.56
N ARG A 32 -9.58 0.69 4.69
CA ARG A 32 -8.29 0.24 5.26
C ARG A 32 -7.69 -0.84 4.36
N LEU A 33 -6.37 -0.88 4.28
CA LEU A 33 -5.70 -1.96 3.60
C LEU A 33 -5.87 -3.25 4.42
N PRO A 34 -6.24 -4.38 3.79
CA PRO A 34 -6.42 -5.64 4.49
C PRO A 34 -5.08 -6.23 4.95
N ASP A 35 -5.14 -7.07 5.98
CA ASP A 35 -4.02 -7.95 6.30
C ASP A 35 -3.77 -8.91 5.15
N ALA A 36 -2.53 -8.98 4.68
CA ALA A 36 -2.18 -9.85 3.57
C ALA A 36 -0.69 -10.19 3.57
N GLN A 37 -0.36 -11.33 2.98
CA GLN A 37 1.01 -11.75 2.71
C GLN A 37 1.26 -11.73 1.21
N TYR A 38 2.41 -11.21 0.80
CA TYR A 38 2.80 -11.10 -0.60
C TYR A 38 4.21 -11.63 -0.80
N THR A 39 4.41 -12.36 -1.88
CA THR A 39 5.74 -12.74 -2.36
C THR A 39 6.05 -11.91 -3.60
N LEU A 40 7.15 -11.18 -3.58
CA LEU A 40 7.56 -10.31 -4.68
C LEU A 40 8.94 -10.71 -5.20
N SER A 41 9.06 -10.75 -6.51
CA SER A 41 10.34 -10.81 -7.20
C SER A 41 10.90 -9.42 -7.43
N GLU A 42 12.19 -9.32 -7.68
CA GLU A 42 12.85 -8.05 -7.99
C GLU A 42 12.15 -7.34 -9.16
N ARG A 43 11.97 -6.02 -9.02
CA ARG A 43 11.24 -5.14 -9.96
C ARG A 43 9.75 -5.45 -10.14
N GLN A 44 9.20 -6.30 -9.30
CA GLN A 44 7.77 -6.56 -9.30
C GLN A 44 7.02 -5.47 -8.53
N SER A 45 5.90 -5.02 -9.12
CA SER A 45 4.98 -4.07 -8.52
C SER A 45 3.68 -4.76 -8.11
N LEU A 46 3.18 -4.40 -6.94
CA LEU A 46 1.91 -4.84 -6.38
C LEU A 46 0.97 -3.64 -6.23
N LEU A 47 -0.24 -3.76 -6.77
CA LEU A 47 -1.27 -2.75 -6.62
C LEU A 47 -2.03 -2.99 -5.31
N LEU A 48 -1.86 -2.09 -4.33
CA LEU A 48 -2.45 -2.22 -2.99
C LEU A 48 -3.87 -1.65 -2.92
N ALA A 49 -4.10 -0.51 -3.57
CA ALA A 49 -5.40 0.16 -3.60
C ALA A 49 -5.59 0.81 -4.99
N PRO A 50 -6.31 0.12 -5.91
CA PRO A 50 -6.50 0.57 -7.29
C PRO A 50 -7.15 1.96 -7.39
N GLU A 51 -8.16 2.22 -6.56
CA GLU A 51 -8.92 3.48 -6.54
C GLU A 51 -8.05 4.70 -6.22
N GLN A 52 -6.92 4.51 -5.52
CA GLN A 52 -5.97 5.57 -5.17
C GLN A 52 -4.67 5.49 -5.97
N ARG A 53 -4.55 4.53 -6.87
CA ARG A 53 -3.30 4.22 -7.58
C ARG A 53 -2.14 4.02 -6.60
N LEU A 54 -2.41 3.33 -5.47
CA LEU A 54 -1.40 2.98 -4.49
C LEU A 54 -0.73 1.68 -4.90
N SER A 55 0.56 1.74 -5.18
CA SER A 55 1.36 0.57 -5.53
C SER A 55 2.64 0.49 -4.74
N LEU A 56 3.09 -0.73 -4.51
CA LEU A 56 4.36 -1.06 -3.86
C LEU A 56 5.23 -1.80 -4.87
N THR A 57 6.44 -1.30 -5.13
CA THR A 57 7.41 -1.93 -6.00
C THR A 57 8.59 -2.41 -5.19
N TYR A 58 8.99 -3.66 -5.36
CA TYR A 58 10.24 -4.18 -4.85
C TYR A 58 11.35 -3.90 -5.86
N GLU A 59 12.34 -3.07 -5.49
CA GLU A 59 13.40 -2.63 -6.39
C GLU A 59 14.60 -3.59 -6.44
N GLY A 60 14.82 -4.36 -5.39
CA GLY A 60 15.94 -5.28 -5.25
C GLY A 60 16.60 -5.21 -3.88
N ALA A 61 17.64 -6.01 -3.71
CA ALA A 61 18.40 -6.10 -2.46
C ALA A 61 19.75 -5.42 -2.60
N ASP A 62 20.18 -4.76 -1.51
CA ASP A 62 21.56 -4.35 -1.26
C ASP A 62 22.18 -5.31 -0.25
N ASP A 63 23.07 -6.17 -0.72
CA ASP A 63 23.69 -7.20 0.08
C ASP A 63 25.18 -6.93 0.29
N THR A 64 25.50 -6.38 1.46
CA THR A 64 26.87 -6.08 1.88
C THR A 64 27.43 -7.15 2.83
N ARG A 65 26.74 -8.30 2.99
CA ARG A 65 27.25 -9.40 3.80
C ARG A 65 28.59 -9.91 3.28
N CYS A 66 29.39 -10.47 4.17
CA CYS A 66 30.65 -11.08 3.79
C CYS A 66 30.41 -12.29 2.87
N PRO A 67 31.03 -12.37 1.68
CA PRO A 67 30.98 -13.56 0.85
C PRO A 67 31.54 -14.79 1.55
N ASP A 68 31.07 -15.98 1.18
CA ASP A 68 31.45 -17.24 1.83
C ASP A 68 32.95 -17.57 1.72
N ASN A 69 33.60 -17.08 0.66
CA ASN A 69 35.03 -17.26 0.38
C ASN A 69 35.91 -16.07 0.76
N ALA A 70 35.40 -15.11 1.54
CA ALA A 70 36.11 -13.91 1.96
C ALA A 70 36.20 -13.81 3.48
N ARG A 71 37.21 -13.04 3.96
CA ARG A 71 37.32 -12.63 5.36
C ARG A 71 37.05 -11.13 5.44
N CYS A 72 35.96 -10.75 6.08
CA CYS A 72 35.55 -9.37 6.24
C CYS A 72 35.79 -8.89 7.66
N MET A 73 36.07 -7.61 7.84
CA MET A 73 36.22 -7.00 9.17
C MET A 73 34.88 -6.79 9.87
N ALA A 74 33.80 -6.73 9.09
CA ALA A 74 32.42 -6.61 9.60
C ALA A 74 31.49 -7.57 8.84
N PRO A 75 30.45 -8.10 9.50
CA PRO A 75 29.54 -9.08 8.87
C PRO A 75 28.70 -8.53 7.73
N GLY A 76 28.56 -7.21 7.63
CA GLY A 76 27.66 -6.58 6.67
C GLY A 76 26.17 -6.88 6.95
N ARG A 77 25.31 -6.55 6.00
CA ARG A 77 23.86 -6.79 6.10
C ARG A 77 23.24 -6.93 4.72
N VAL A 78 22.04 -7.50 4.66
CA VAL A 78 21.16 -7.39 3.51
C VAL A 78 20.03 -6.42 3.82
N ALA A 79 19.71 -5.55 2.86
CA ALA A 79 18.60 -4.61 2.95
C ALA A 79 17.79 -4.67 1.64
N TYR A 80 16.48 -4.65 1.75
CA TYR A 80 15.56 -4.74 0.62
C TYR A 80 14.95 -3.38 0.35
N ARG A 81 15.11 -2.87 -0.87
CA ARG A 81 14.64 -1.56 -1.28
C ARG A 81 13.27 -1.64 -1.92
N PHE A 82 12.38 -0.74 -1.49
CA PHE A 82 11.02 -0.62 -2.00
C PHE A 82 10.71 0.82 -2.37
N THR A 83 9.79 0.98 -3.31
CA THR A 83 9.17 2.26 -3.66
C THR A 83 7.66 2.14 -3.48
N LEU A 84 7.12 2.96 -2.58
CA LEU A 84 5.68 3.16 -2.44
C LEU A 84 5.28 4.34 -3.31
N ARG A 85 4.33 4.13 -4.21
CA ARG A 85 3.79 5.18 -5.09
C ARG A 85 2.32 5.37 -4.83
N ILE A 86 1.91 6.62 -4.59
CA ILE A 86 0.52 7.02 -4.55
C ILE A 86 0.33 8.19 -5.53
N GLN A 87 -0.50 7.98 -6.56
CA GLN A 87 -0.65 8.95 -7.65
C GLN A 87 0.72 9.34 -8.26
N ASN A 88 1.18 10.58 -8.06
CA ASN A 88 2.44 11.11 -8.56
C ASN A 88 3.52 11.25 -7.47
N VAL A 89 3.25 10.78 -6.24
CA VAL A 89 4.19 10.87 -5.12
C VAL A 89 4.84 9.51 -4.93
N GLU A 90 6.16 9.49 -4.86
CA GLU A 90 6.97 8.31 -4.59
C GLU A 90 7.70 8.45 -3.26
N GLN A 91 7.73 7.37 -2.50
CA GLN A 91 8.47 7.26 -1.25
C GLN A 91 9.30 5.98 -1.26
N ALA A 92 10.62 6.13 -1.32
CA ALA A 92 11.54 5.00 -1.19
C ALA A 92 11.78 4.67 0.29
N PHE A 93 11.90 3.38 0.60
CA PHE A 93 12.23 2.90 1.94
C PHE A 93 12.97 1.57 1.89
N TRP A 94 13.51 1.15 3.02
CA TRP A 94 14.27 -0.07 3.17
C TRP A 94 13.66 -0.96 4.26
N LEU A 95 13.63 -2.26 4.00
CA LEU A 95 13.35 -3.26 5.02
C LEU A 95 14.60 -4.10 5.26
N VAL A 96 14.92 -4.31 6.53
CA VAL A 96 16.07 -5.11 6.96
C VAL A 96 15.56 -6.22 7.87
N PRO A 97 15.97 -7.47 7.65
CA PRO A 97 15.58 -8.59 8.52
C PRO A 97 15.82 -8.29 10.00
N GLY A 98 14.83 -8.59 10.84
CA GLY A 98 14.89 -8.35 12.29
C GLY A 98 14.76 -6.88 12.72
N LYS A 99 14.47 -5.95 11.80
CA LYS A 99 14.18 -4.55 12.12
C LYS A 99 12.68 -4.29 11.99
N PRO A 100 12.17 -3.23 12.65
CA PRO A 100 10.77 -2.83 12.53
C PRO A 100 10.38 -2.58 11.08
N GLY A 101 9.10 -2.83 10.76
CA GLY A 101 8.55 -2.57 9.45
C GLY A 101 8.38 -1.09 9.13
N PHE A 102 7.92 -0.83 7.92
CA PHE A 102 7.69 0.49 7.39
C PHE A 102 6.23 0.90 7.55
N THR A 103 6.01 2.15 7.95
CA THR A 103 4.70 2.80 8.02
C THR A 103 4.74 4.11 7.25
N SER A 104 3.60 4.47 6.66
CA SER A 104 3.44 5.74 5.94
C SER A 104 1.98 6.17 6.00
N PRO A 105 1.69 7.47 5.99
CA PRO A 105 0.31 7.97 5.84
C PRO A 105 -0.39 7.42 4.60
N ALA A 106 0.34 7.16 3.51
CA ALA A 106 -0.18 6.55 2.30
C ALA A 106 -0.72 5.12 2.53
N LEU A 107 -0.21 4.40 3.51
CA LEU A 107 -0.66 3.06 3.91
C LEU A 107 -1.87 3.10 4.86
N ARG A 108 -2.39 4.29 5.21
CA ARG A 108 -3.59 4.48 6.04
C ARG A 108 -3.52 3.75 7.39
N GLY A 109 -2.36 3.78 8.01
CA GLY A 109 -2.10 3.10 9.28
C GLY A 109 -1.58 1.66 9.13
N ALA A 110 -1.69 1.05 7.96
CA ALA A 110 -1.09 -0.26 7.75
C ALA A 110 0.44 -0.21 7.84
N ARG A 111 1.02 -1.35 8.19
CA ARG A 111 2.47 -1.54 8.31
C ARG A 111 2.91 -2.67 7.38
N VAL A 112 4.03 -2.46 6.70
CA VAL A 112 4.67 -3.46 5.83
C VAL A 112 5.93 -3.97 6.54
N GLU A 113 6.05 -5.27 6.67
CA GLU A 113 7.20 -5.94 7.29
C GLU A 113 7.69 -7.09 6.42
N LEU A 114 8.97 -7.42 6.54
CA LEU A 114 9.44 -8.71 6.06
C LEU A 114 8.83 -9.83 6.91
N ASP A 115 8.46 -10.93 6.27
CA ASP A 115 7.99 -12.11 7.01
C ASP A 115 9.08 -12.59 7.99
N ARG A 116 8.68 -12.96 9.20
CA ARG A 116 9.65 -13.37 10.25
C ARG A 116 10.33 -14.69 9.96
N SER A 117 9.70 -15.53 9.16
CA SER A 117 10.29 -16.80 8.71
C SER A 117 11.14 -16.64 7.44
N PHE A 118 11.19 -15.39 6.90
CA PHE A 118 11.97 -15.10 5.72
C PHE A 118 13.46 -15.07 6.04
N ASP A 119 14.18 -16.05 5.53
CA ASP A 119 15.64 -16.10 5.57
C ASP A 119 16.21 -15.61 4.25
N ALA A 120 17.09 -14.61 4.33
CA ALA A 120 17.78 -14.13 3.14
C ALA A 120 18.65 -15.25 2.56
N PRO A 121 18.66 -15.48 1.24
CA PRO A 121 19.55 -16.44 0.62
C PRO A 121 21.00 -16.24 1.02
N ALA A 122 21.80 -17.30 1.01
CA ALA A 122 23.22 -17.21 1.27
C ALA A 122 23.89 -16.21 0.31
N ARG A 123 24.87 -15.46 0.81
CA ARG A 123 25.57 -14.45 -0.02
C ARG A 123 26.29 -15.09 -1.21
N GLY A 124 26.76 -16.31 -1.06
CA GLY A 124 27.55 -17.02 -2.05
C GLY A 124 28.98 -16.51 -2.16
N MET A 125 29.70 -17.01 -3.17
CA MET A 125 31.08 -16.62 -3.45
C MET A 125 31.13 -15.28 -4.22
N ILE A 126 32.27 -14.61 -4.18
CA ILE A 126 32.49 -13.33 -4.90
C ILE A 126 32.24 -13.51 -6.41
N GLU A 127 32.64 -14.63 -6.99
CA GLU A 127 32.51 -14.92 -8.40
C GLU A 127 31.09 -15.41 -8.81
N ALA A 128 30.21 -15.62 -7.84
CA ALA A 128 28.84 -15.99 -8.13
C ALA A 128 28.14 -14.85 -8.86
N GLY A 129 27.35 -15.19 -9.88
CA GLY A 129 26.53 -14.23 -10.59
C GLY A 129 25.47 -13.55 -9.67
N PRO A 130 24.72 -12.58 -10.19
CA PRO A 130 23.72 -11.88 -9.38
C PRO A 130 22.71 -12.86 -8.81
N VAL A 131 22.52 -12.79 -7.49
CA VAL A 131 21.57 -13.61 -6.77
C VAL A 131 20.21 -12.94 -6.79
N SER A 132 19.19 -13.66 -7.22
CA SER A 132 17.80 -13.16 -7.09
C SER A 132 17.35 -13.30 -5.63
N TYR A 133 16.78 -12.24 -5.10
CA TYR A 133 16.29 -12.17 -3.72
C TYR A 133 14.76 -11.95 -3.72
N PRO A 134 13.94 -12.99 -3.97
CA PRO A 134 12.50 -12.83 -3.75
C PRO A 134 12.26 -12.51 -2.27
N VAL A 135 11.24 -11.71 -2.00
CA VAL A 135 10.89 -11.31 -0.62
C VAL A 135 9.48 -11.73 -0.28
N VAL A 136 9.27 -12.09 0.98
CA VAL A 136 7.95 -12.32 1.55
C VAL A 136 7.63 -11.17 2.49
N LEU A 137 6.54 -10.47 2.21
CA LEU A 137 6.06 -9.32 2.97
C LEU A 137 4.75 -9.65 3.66
N ASN A 138 4.62 -9.21 4.90
CA ASN A 138 3.36 -9.15 5.61
C ASN A 138 2.89 -7.69 5.68
N MET A 139 1.64 -7.47 5.31
CA MET A 139 0.94 -6.22 5.52
C MET A 139 -0.03 -6.40 6.68
N TYR A 140 0.04 -5.53 7.66
CA TYR A 140 -0.86 -5.48 8.81
C TYR A 140 -1.67 -4.20 8.73
N GLY A 141 -2.98 -4.33 8.43
CA GLY A 141 -3.95 -3.25 8.56
C GLY A 141 -4.25 -2.98 10.04
N THR A 142 -4.38 -1.74 10.43
CA THR A 142 -4.77 -1.34 11.81
C THR A 142 -6.18 -0.75 11.85
#